data_f203ee2581a9e934643f65cf3093d5c8
#
_entry.id   f203ee2581a9e934643f65cf3093d5c8
#
_cell.length_a   1.000
_cell.length_b   1.000
_cell.length_c   1.000
_cell.angle_alpha   90.00
_cell.angle_beta   90.00
_cell.angle_gamma   90.00
#
_symmetry.space_group_name_H-M   'P 1'
#
loop_
_entity.id
_entity.type
_entity.pdbx_description
1 polymer ?
#
loop_
_entity_poly.entity_id
_entity_poly.type
_entity_poly.pdbx_seq_one_letter_code
_entity_poly.pdbx_strand_id
1 'polypeptide(L)'
;MSKTNLKIEYILKASNNIEFDNIDTYISRKIFEHYNKIPTYTLENILTILNISKLKFKTYLNQLGYKNYTAFKDEVIFERIVRLKQIRDRYESFEKNKIIQIMSQLRHHLINMDEIDKICKQINEHERFIAYGSPTLLNLLFDFQLDMKIFDKTVLLSSVNNGKILVPKNNDLIGLFTATGRLLGCCDAKFQEVVLDTRNTKILFSKSQINSEYIDFSFSMDTDNDYYETHYVFLFLFDLIKTRYYELYIKE
;
A
#
# COMPACT_ATOMS: atom_id res chain seq x y z
N MET A 1 16.53 -11.92 23.24
CA MET A 1 16.09 -11.14 22.08
C MET A 1 14.67 -11.56 21.74
N SER A 2 13.69 -10.77 22.11
CA SER A 2 12.27 -11.00 21.79
C SER A 2 12.09 -10.92 20.27
N LYS A 3 11.57 -11.98 19.65
CA LYS A 3 11.13 -11.97 18.25
C LYS A 3 9.87 -11.12 18.17
N THR A 4 10.00 -9.83 18.03
CA THR A 4 8.90 -8.91 17.71
C THR A 4 8.57 -9.05 16.22
N ASN A 5 7.94 -10.15 15.83
CA ASN A 5 7.23 -10.19 14.56
C ASN A 5 5.99 -9.30 14.75
N LEU A 6 5.98 -8.14 14.13
CA LEU A 6 4.84 -7.23 14.17
C LEU A 6 3.61 -7.95 13.61
N LYS A 7 2.54 -8.02 14.40
CA LYS A 7 1.32 -8.75 14.02
C LYS A 7 0.58 -8.07 12.87
N ILE A 8 0.77 -6.76 12.70
CA ILE A 8 0.26 -6.03 11.54
C ILE A 8 0.75 -6.64 10.22
N GLU A 9 1.98 -7.15 10.15
CA GLU A 9 2.49 -7.83 8.95
C GLU A 9 1.68 -9.08 8.62
N TYR A 10 1.24 -9.82 9.64
CA TYR A 10 0.41 -11.01 9.45
C TYR A 10 -0.98 -10.65 8.93
N ILE A 11 -1.60 -9.62 9.53
CA ILE A 11 -2.88 -9.09 9.11
C ILE A 11 -2.80 -8.58 7.67
N LEU A 12 -1.72 -7.88 7.33
CA LEU A 12 -1.51 -7.35 5.99
C LEU A 12 -1.31 -8.47 4.97
N LYS A 13 -0.50 -9.48 5.25
CA LYS A 13 -0.34 -10.65 4.37
C LYS A 13 -1.67 -11.33 4.10
N ALA A 14 -2.49 -11.55 5.13
CA ALA A 14 -3.81 -12.14 4.98
C ALA A 14 -4.77 -11.22 4.20
N SER A 15 -4.70 -9.90 4.40
CA SER A 15 -5.53 -8.94 3.67
C SER A 15 -5.17 -8.84 2.18
N ASN A 16 -3.89 -9.03 1.83
CA ASN A 16 -3.39 -9.00 0.45
C ASN A 16 -3.64 -10.33 -0.29
N ASN A 17 -4.01 -11.39 0.43
CA ASN A 17 -4.25 -12.69 -0.15
C ASN A 17 -5.65 -12.77 -0.77
N ILE A 18 -5.78 -12.27 -2.00
CA ILE A 18 -7.05 -12.17 -2.72
C ILE A 18 -7.51 -13.55 -3.26
N GLU A 19 -6.58 -14.51 -3.36
CA GLU A 19 -6.85 -15.85 -3.87
C GLU A 19 -7.74 -16.66 -2.94
N PHE A 20 -7.66 -16.42 -1.64
CA PHE A 20 -8.46 -17.08 -0.62
C PHE A 20 -9.55 -16.13 -0.10
N ASP A 21 -10.69 -16.17 -0.77
CA ASP A 21 -11.89 -15.44 -0.36
C ASP A 21 -12.57 -16.16 0.81
N ASN A 22 -11.86 -16.23 1.93
CA ASN A 22 -12.37 -16.82 3.17
C ASN A 22 -12.66 -15.72 4.21
N ILE A 23 -13.38 -16.12 5.24
CA ILE A 23 -13.80 -15.20 6.31
C ILE A 23 -12.60 -14.55 7.02
N ASP A 24 -11.47 -15.24 7.13
CA ASP A 24 -10.29 -14.73 7.82
C ASP A 24 -9.58 -13.65 6.99
N THR A 25 -9.55 -13.81 5.65
CA THR A 25 -9.10 -12.76 4.71
C THR A 25 -9.99 -11.52 4.79
N TYR A 26 -11.33 -11.71 4.84
CA TYR A 26 -12.27 -10.62 5.02
C TYR A 26 -12.03 -9.87 6.33
N ILE A 27 -11.90 -10.60 7.46
CA ILE A 27 -11.64 -10.01 8.78
C ILE A 27 -10.30 -9.25 8.76
N SER A 28 -9.24 -9.85 8.21
CA SER A 28 -7.91 -9.24 8.13
C SER A 28 -7.94 -7.92 7.36
N ARG A 29 -8.63 -7.88 6.22
CA ARG A 29 -8.79 -6.67 5.41
C ARG A 29 -9.54 -5.58 6.16
N LYS A 30 -10.64 -5.93 6.82
CA LYS A 30 -11.42 -4.98 7.63
C LYS A 30 -10.64 -4.46 8.83
N ILE A 31 -9.90 -5.31 9.52
CA ILE A 31 -9.01 -4.90 10.61
C ILE A 31 -7.94 -3.95 10.07
N PHE A 32 -7.33 -4.27 8.93
CA PHE A 32 -6.31 -3.41 8.32
C PHE A 32 -6.88 -2.04 7.92
N GLU A 33 -8.05 -1.98 7.30
CA GLU A 33 -8.74 -0.72 6.99
C GLU A 33 -8.91 0.16 8.24
N HIS A 34 -9.27 -0.44 9.36
CA HIS A 34 -9.56 0.25 10.63
C HIS A 34 -8.41 0.25 11.64
N TYR A 35 -7.20 -0.21 11.27
CA TYR A 35 -6.10 -0.49 12.19
C TYR A 35 -5.80 0.67 13.14
N ASN A 36 -5.69 1.89 12.64
CA ASN A 36 -5.36 3.06 13.43
C ASN A 36 -6.48 3.50 14.39
N LYS A 37 -7.73 3.12 14.11
CA LYS A 37 -8.90 3.40 14.96
C LYS A 37 -9.16 2.33 16.02
N ILE A 38 -8.52 1.15 15.90
CA ILE A 38 -8.67 0.04 16.88
C ILE A 38 -8.42 0.49 18.33
N PRO A 39 -7.41 1.34 18.65
CA PRO A 39 -7.21 1.84 20.00
C PRO A 39 -8.42 2.53 20.63
N THR A 40 -9.32 3.09 19.84
CA THR A 40 -10.52 3.80 20.31
C THR A 40 -11.77 2.92 20.32
N TYR A 41 -11.74 1.73 19.68
CA TYR A 41 -12.91 0.88 19.53
C TYR A 41 -13.14 -0.01 20.75
N THR A 42 -14.43 -0.18 21.11
CA THR A 42 -14.87 -1.26 22.00
C THR A 42 -14.98 -2.57 21.23
N LEU A 43 -15.18 -3.69 21.95
CA LEU A 43 -15.45 -4.97 21.31
C LEU A 43 -16.73 -4.92 20.46
N GLU A 44 -17.76 -4.25 20.94
CA GLU A 44 -19.03 -4.08 20.22
C GLU A 44 -18.83 -3.30 18.93
N ASN A 45 -18.05 -2.20 18.96
CA ASN A 45 -17.75 -1.41 17.78
C ASN A 45 -17.07 -2.26 16.70
N ILE A 46 -16.03 -3.02 17.06
CA ILE A 46 -15.31 -3.84 16.09
C ILE A 46 -16.18 -4.97 15.53
N LEU A 47 -17.01 -5.62 16.35
CA LEU A 47 -17.92 -6.66 15.89
C LEU A 47 -18.97 -6.11 14.90
N THR A 48 -19.48 -4.91 15.14
CA THR A 48 -20.40 -4.22 14.22
C THR A 48 -19.71 -3.91 12.88
N ILE A 49 -18.49 -3.36 12.91
CA ILE A 49 -17.69 -3.05 11.70
C ILE A 49 -17.40 -4.31 10.89
N LEU A 50 -17.03 -5.40 11.57
CA LEU A 50 -16.72 -6.67 10.93
C LEU A 50 -17.97 -7.44 10.49
N ASN A 51 -19.14 -7.11 11.03
CA ASN A 51 -20.40 -7.83 10.81
C ASN A 51 -20.27 -9.36 11.05
N ILE A 52 -19.66 -9.74 12.16
CA ILE A 52 -19.43 -11.15 12.55
C ILE A 52 -19.81 -11.39 14.01
N SER A 53 -20.04 -12.66 14.35
CA SER A 53 -20.30 -13.06 15.73
C SER A 53 -19.05 -12.94 16.61
N LYS A 54 -19.27 -12.70 17.92
CA LYS A 54 -18.21 -12.68 18.93
C LYS A 54 -17.39 -13.98 18.96
N LEU A 55 -18.04 -15.13 18.74
CA LEU A 55 -17.36 -16.42 18.70
C LEU A 55 -16.40 -16.50 17.51
N LYS A 56 -16.84 -16.09 16.32
CA LYS A 56 -15.99 -16.09 15.12
C LYS A 56 -14.79 -15.16 15.28
N PHE A 57 -15.01 -13.97 15.83
CA PHE A 57 -13.91 -13.05 16.09
C PHE A 57 -12.93 -13.59 17.13
N LYS A 58 -13.42 -14.23 18.21
CA LYS A 58 -12.55 -14.89 19.19
C LYS A 58 -11.69 -15.99 18.55
N THR A 59 -12.28 -16.80 17.67
CA THR A 59 -11.53 -17.84 16.93
C THR A 59 -10.42 -17.21 16.10
N TYR A 60 -10.71 -16.15 15.35
CA TYR A 60 -9.72 -15.42 14.57
C TYR A 60 -8.60 -14.84 15.44
N LEU A 61 -8.92 -14.20 16.56
CA LEU A 61 -7.91 -13.68 17.49
C LEU A 61 -7.02 -14.79 18.08
N ASN A 62 -7.59 -15.95 18.40
CA ASN A 62 -6.84 -17.10 18.89
C ASN A 62 -5.86 -17.63 17.82
N GLN A 63 -6.24 -17.64 16.54
CA GLN A 63 -5.35 -18.01 15.43
C GLN A 63 -4.15 -17.06 15.31
N LEU A 64 -4.37 -15.76 15.61
CA LEU A 64 -3.30 -14.76 15.68
C LEU A 64 -2.48 -14.84 16.99
N GLY A 65 -2.88 -15.70 17.94
CA GLY A 65 -2.19 -15.89 19.24
C GLY A 65 -2.66 -14.95 20.35
N TYR A 66 -3.82 -14.28 20.19
CA TYR A 66 -4.39 -13.44 21.24
C TYR A 66 -5.49 -14.16 22.02
N LYS A 67 -5.43 -14.08 23.36
CA LYS A 67 -6.49 -14.66 24.22
C LYS A 67 -7.81 -13.87 24.20
N ASN A 68 -7.78 -12.60 23.90
CA ASN A 68 -8.97 -11.74 23.86
C ASN A 68 -8.71 -10.45 23.08
N TYR A 69 -9.77 -9.65 22.90
CA TYR A 69 -9.72 -8.38 22.19
C TYR A 69 -8.84 -7.33 22.87
N THR A 70 -8.82 -7.28 24.21
CA THR A 70 -7.99 -6.33 24.95
C THR A 70 -6.51 -6.58 24.66
N ALA A 71 -6.05 -7.85 24.74
CA ALA A 71 -4.68 -8.21 24.43
C ALA A 71 -4.29 -7.85 22.96
N PHE A 72 -5.21 -8.04 22.02
CA PHE A 72 -5.02 -7.60 20.63
C PHE A 72 -4.90 -6.09 20.51
N LYS A 73 -5.79 -5.34 21.16
CA LYS A 73 -5.81 -3.87 21.15
C LYS A 73 -4.54 -3.28 21.75
N ASP A 74 -4.09 -3.82 22.87
CA ASP A 74 -2.85 -3.38 23.54
C ASP A 74 -1.63 -3.61 22.65
N GLU A 75 -1.58 -4.73 21.94
CA GLU A 75 -0.51 -5.02 20.97
C GLU A 75 -0.55 -4.05 19.78
N VAL A 76 -1.72 -3.73 19.24
CA VAL A 76 -1.86 -2.74 18.17
C VAL A 76 -1.32 -1.37 18.60
N ILE A 77 -1.59 -0.95 19.85
CA ILE A 77 -1.06 0.31 20.41
C ILE A 77 0.47 0.25 20.47
N PHE A 78 1.00 -0.85 21.02
CA PHE A 78 2.45 -1.04 21.14
C PHE A 78 3.14 -1.09 19.78
N GLU A 79 2.62 -1.86 18.82
CA GLU A 79 3.19 -1.97 17.48
C GLU A 79 3.23 -0.62 16.75
N ARG A 80 2.20 0.20 16.88
CA ARG A 80 2.18 1.55 16.29
C ARG A 80 3.30 2.43 16.84
N ILE A 81 3.52 2.42 18.14
CA ILE A 81 4.60 3.18 18.79
C ILE A 81 5.97 2.70 18.30
N VAL A 82 6.18 1.38 18.28
CA VAL A 82 7.44 0.77 17.84
C VAL A 82 7.69 1.08 16.36
N ARG A 83 6.68 0.93 15.50
CA ARG A 83 6.82 1.17 14.07
C ARG A 83 7.08 2.65 13.77
N LEU A 84 6.36 3.55 14.41
CA LEU A 84 6.57 4.99 14.23
C LEU A 84 8.00 5.39 14.63
N LYS A 85 8.54 4.82 15.71
CA LYS A 85 9.94 5.04 16.09
C LYS A 85 10.90 4.50 15.02
N GLN A 86 10.68 3.28 14.51
CA GLN A 86 11.51 2.70 13.45
C GLN A 86 11.49 3.54 12.16
N ILE A 87 10.31 4.07 11.79
CA ILE A 87 10.14 4.96 10.64
C ILE A 87 10.93 6.25 10.85
N ARG A 88 10.80 6.88 12.02
CA ARG A 88 11.53 8.10 12.38
C ARG A 88 13.04 7.87 12.30
N ASP A 89 13.54 6.84 12.99
CA ASP A 89 14.97 6.51 13.02
C ASP A 89 15.52 6.27 11.59
N ARG A 90 14.74 5.62 10.71
CA ARG A 90 15.09 5.37 9.31
C ARG A 90 15.12 6.64 8.49
N TYR A 91 14.08 7.46 8.54
CA TYR A 91 13.93 8.62 7.66
C TYR A 91 14.75 9.82 8.11
N GLU A 92 14.98 9.98 9.41
CA GLU A 92 15.88 11.03 9.93
C GLU A 92 17.36 10.69 9.70
N SER A 93 17.73 9.41 9.69
CA SER A 93 19.09 8.95 9.38
C SER A 93 19.35 8.80 7.87
N PHE A 94 18.30 8.81 7.05
CA PHE A 94 18.41 8.52 5.63
C PHE A 94 18.75 9.79 4.83
N GLU A 95 19.96 9.83 4.25
CA GLU A 95 20.35 10.90 3.35
C GLU A 95 19.56 10.82 2.05
N LYS A 96 18.53 11.65 1.91
CA LYS A 96 17.69 11.78 0.69
C LYS A 96 18.51 11.88 -0.57
N ASN A 97 19.59 12.64 -0.55
CA ASN A 97 20.51 12.80 -1.68
C ASN A 97 21.14 11.48 -2.10
N LYS A 98 21.31 10.53 -1.19
CA LYS A 98 21.88 9.22 -1.48
C LYS A 98 20.91 8.34 -2.27
N ILE A 99 19.60 8.36 -1.96
CA ILE A 99 18.58 7.69 -2.79
C ILE A 99 18.57 8.29 -4.19
N ILE A 100 18.50 9.62 -4.28
CA ILE A 100 18.48 10.33 -5.57
C ILE A 100 19.72 9.98 -6.39
N GLN A 101 20.89 9.92 -5.76
CA GLN A 101 22.14 9.52 -6.43
C GLN A 101 22.08 8.07 -6.94
N ILE A 102 21.61 7.13 -6.12
CA ILE A 102 21.47 5.72 -6.53
C ILE A 102 20.47 5.61 -7.69
N MET A 103 19.32 6.25 -7.58
CA MET A 103 18.30 6.22 -8.63
C MET A 103 18.76 6.89 -9.92
N SER A 104 19.48 8.00 -9.85
CA SER A 104 20.03 8.65 -11.04
C SER A 104 21.10 7.80 -11.74
N GLN A 105 21.87 7.01 -10.98
CA GLN A 105 22.79 6.01 -11.54
C GLN A 105 22.05 4.89 -12.26
N LEU A 106 20.91 4.43 -11.71
CA LEU A 106 20.08 3.38 -12.32
C LEU A 106 19.29 3.87 -13.53
N ARG A 107 18.82 5.11 -13.51
CA ARG A 107 17.96 5.68 -14.56
C ARG A 107 18.69 6.44 -15.65
N HIS A 108 19.94 6.81 -15.45
CA HIS A 108 20.67 7.79 -16.25
C HIS A 108 20.00 9.19 -16.38
N HIS A 109 18.94 9.44 -15.63
CA HIS A 109 18.18 10.69 -15.60
C HIS A 109 17.98 11.21 -14.18
N LEU A 110 17.86 12.52 -14.04
CA LEU A 110 17.55 13.16 -12.76
C LEU A 110 16.08 12.89 -12.39
N ILE A 111 15.86 12.54 -11.12
CA ILE A 111 14.51 12.42 -10.59
C ILE A 111 13.94 13.82 -10.41
N ASN A 112 12.78 14.04 -10.99
CA ASN A 112 12.03 15.26 -10.79
C ASN A 112 11.28 15.20 -9.45
N MET A 113 11.75 15.96 -8.46
CA MET A 113 11.11 16.00 -7.14
C MET A 113 9.71 16.62 -7.19
N ASP A 114 9.40 17.47 -8.16
CA ASP A 114 8.05 18.02 -8.33
C ASP A 114 7.03 16.91 -8.70
N GLU A 115 7.45 15.88 -9.41
CA GLU A 115 6.61 14.70 -9.69
C GLU A 115 6.36 13.89 -8.41
N ILE A 116 7.38 13.72 -7.59
CA ILE A 116 7.25 13.05 -6.29
C ILE A 116 6.31 13.85 -5.37
N ASP A 117 6.45 15.17 -5.33
CA ASP A 117 5.58 16.05 -4.55
C ASP A 117 4.12 15.98 -5.01
N LYS A 118 3.87 15.90 -6.32
CA LYS A 118 2.53 15.67 -6.89
C LYS A 118 1.96 14.33 -6.45
N ILE A 119 2.75 13.25 -6.48
CA ILE A 119 2.33 11.91 -6.01
C ILE A 119 1.99 11.97 -4.52
N CYS A 120 2.86 12.55 -3.69
CA CYS A 120 2.64 12.70 -2.26
C CYS A 120 1.36 13.50 -1.97
N LYS A 121 1.13 14.59 -2.71
CA LYS A 121 -0.09 15.39 -2.62
C LYS A 121 -1.33 14.56 -2.92
N GLN A 122 -1.33 13.79 -4.01
CA GLN A 122 -2.45 12.92 -4.36
C GLN A 122 -2.71 11.86 -3.28
N ILE A 123 -1.67 11.25 -2.74
CA ILE A 123 -1.81 10.31 -1.62
C ILE A 123 -2.40 11.01 -0.40
N ASN A 124 -2.01 12.28 -0.13
CA ASN A 124 -2.51 13.02 1.01
C ASN A 124 -4.00 13.42 0.88
N GLU A 125 -4.45 13.77 -0.31
CA GLU A 125 -5.82 14.17 -0.60
C GLU A 125 -6.83 13.01 -0.56
N HIS A 126 -6.35 11.74 -0.58
CA HIS A 126 -7.18 10.55 -0.58
C HIS A 126 -6.95 9.70 0.68
N GLU A 127 -8.01 9.10 1.23
CA GLU A 127 -7.90 8.19 2.38
C GLU A 127 -7.33 6.82 1.97
N ARG A 128 -7.68 6.36 0.77
CA ARG A 128 -7.30 5.04 0.26
C ARG A 128 -6.58 5.15 -1.07
N PHE A 129 -5.54 4.36 -1.21
CA PHE A 129 -4.79 4.15 -2.45
C PHE A 129 -4.90 2.67 -2.85
N ILE A 130 -5.46 2.37 -4.01
CA ILE A 130 -5.53 1.00 -4.53
C ILE A 130 -4.50 0.83 -5.63
N ALA A 131 -3.55 -0.08 -5.40
CA ALA A 131 -2.52 -0.42 -6.36
C ALA A 131 -2.94 -1.66 -7.17
N TYR A 132 -3.03 -1.50 -8.48
CA TYR A 132 -3.32 -2.58 -9.43
C TYR A 132 -2.07 -2.93 -10.23
N GLY A 133 -1.80 -4.22 -10.38
CA GLY A 133 -0.63 -4.68 -11.13
C GLY A 133 -0.45 -6.19 -11.11
N SER A 134 0.69 -6.66 -11.60
CA SER A 134 1.08 -8.05 -11.45
C SER A 134 1.49 -8.36 -10.00
N PRO A 135 1.30 -9.59 -9.49
CA PRO A 135 1.72 -9.98 -8.15
C PRO A 135 3.18 -9.64 -7.86
N THR A 136 4.06 -9.81 -8.84
CA THR A 136 5.50 -9.55 -8.70
C THR A 136 5.79 -8.10 -8.36
N LEU A 137 5.15 -7.14 -9.04
CA LEU A 137 5.32 -5.72 -8.76
C LEU A 137 4.62 -5.30 -7.47
N LEU A 138 3.41 -5.82 -7.22
CA LEU A 138 2.64 -5.48 -6.03
C LEU A 138 3.33 -5.94 -4.73
N ASN A 139 4.07 -7.06 -4.76
CA ASN A 139 4.81 -7.52 -3.59
C ASN A 139 5.91 -6.55 -3.14
N LEU A 140 6.39 -5.68 -4.03
CA LEU A 140 7.36 -4.63 -3.67
C LEU A 140 6.73 -3.54 -2.79
N LEU A 141 5.42 -3.40 -2.79
CA LEU A 141 4.68 -2.39 -2.03
C LEU A 141 4.42 -2.78 -0.57
N PHE A 142 4.85 -3.95 -0.11
CA PHE A 142 4.51 -4.43 1.23
C PHE A 142 4.99 -3.49 2.34
N ASP A 143 6.25 -3.07 2.29
CA ASP A 143 6.82 -2.14 3.28
C ASP A 143 6.20 -0.73 3.13
N PHE A 144 5.92 -0.31 1.91
CA PHE A 144 5.16 0.92 1.63
C PHE A 144 3.77 0.89 2.27
N GLN A 145 3.02 -0.22 2.16
CA GLN A 145 1.72 -0.37 2.81
C GLN A 145 1.80 -0.20 4.33
N LEU A 146 2.84 -0.78 4.96
CA LEU A 146 3.01 -0.72 6.41
C LEU A 146 3.26 0.71 6.88
N ASP A 147 4.19 1.42 6.23
CA ASP A 147 4.54 2.78 6.62
C ASP A 147 3.38 3.75 6.37
N MET A 148 2.75 3.66 5.20
CA MET A 148 1.60 4.50 4.86
C MET A 148 0.42 4.26 5.82
N LYS A 149 0.25 3.02 6.31
CA LYS A 149 -0.79 2.73 7.31
C LYS A 149 -0.53 3.43 8.64
N ILE A 150 0.71 3.54 9.06
CA ILE A 150 1.09 4.31 10.25
C ILE A 150 0.81 5.82 10.05
N PHE A 151 0.92 6.30 8.81
CA PHE A 151 0.59 7.69 8.40
C PHE A 151 -0.92 7.90 8.11
N ASP A 152 -1.79 7.03 8.62
CA ASP A 152 -3.24 7.07 8.42
C ASP A 152 -3.72 6.93 6.96
N LYS A 153 -2.86 6.42 6.07
CA LYS A 153 -3.20 6.09 4.69
C LYS A 153 -3.39 4.58 4.50
N THR A 154 -4.46 4.20 3.84
CA THR A 154 -4.73 2.78 3.56
C THR A 154 -4.34 2.44 2.13
N VAL A 155 -3.28 1.65 1.97
CA VAL A 155 -2.86 1.12 0.66
C VAL A 155 -3.36 -0.31 0.51
N LEU A 156 -4.12 -0.58 -0.53
CA LEU A 156 -4.66 -1.90 -0.86
C LEU A 156 -4.05 -2.40 -2.17
N LEU A 157 -3.74 -3.70 -2.24
CA LEU A 157 -3.20 -4.31 -3.45
C LEU A 157 -4.27 -5.14 -4.14
N SER A 158 -4.35 -5.04 -5.45
CA SER A 158 -5.26 -5.82 -6.29
C SER A 158 -4.54 -6.38 -7.51
N SER A 159 -4.27 -7.69 -7.50
CA SER A 159 -3.72 -8.36 -8.67
C SER A 159 -4.75 -8.42 -9.80
N VAL A 160 -4.30 -8.11 -11.01
CA VAL A 160 -5.16 -8.15 -12.21
C VAL A 160 -5.23 -9.54 -12.84
N ASN A 161 -4.36 -10.49 -12.40
CA ASN A 161 -4.24 -11.80 -13.04
C ASN A 161 -5.26 -12.84 -12.56
N ASN A 162 -6.00 -12.57 -11.48
CA ASN A 162 -6.78 -13.61 -10.78
C ASN A 162 -8.30 -13.47 -10.96
N GLY A 163 -8.76 -12.65 -11.91
CA GLY A 163 -10.20 -12.46 -12.18
C GLY A 163 -11.01 -11.83 -11.01
N LYS A 164 -10.40 -11.66 -9.84
CA LYS A 164 -10.99 -10.99 -8.69
C LYS A 164 -10.23 -9.68 -8.43
N ILE A 165 -10.79 -8.58 -8.88
CA ILE A 165 -10.23 -7.25 -8.65
C ILE A 165 -11.00 -6.52 -7.56
N LEU A 166 -10.30 -5.73 -6.76
CA LEU A 166 -10.94 -4.81 -5.83
C LEU A 166 -11.69 -3.75 -6.63
N VAL A 167 -12.94 -3.50 -6.25
CA VAL A 167 -13.73 -2.42 -6.84
C VAL A 167 -13.38 -1.14 -6.09
N PRO A 168 -12.91 -0.08 -6.77
CA PRO A 168 -12.63 1.18 -6.11
C PRO A 168 -13.94 1.83 -5.63
N LYS A 169 -13.85 2.52 -4.52
CA LYS A 169 -14.91 3.42 -4.04
C LYS A 169 -14.72 4.80 -4.65
N ASN A 170 -15.78 5.60 -4.62
CA ASN A 170 -15.64 7.01 -4.97
C ASN A 170 -14.55 7.66 -4.11
N ASN A 171 -13.71 8.46 -4.73
CA ASN A 171 -12.59 9.14 -4.09
C ASN A 171 -11.44 8.24 -3.61
N ASP A 172 -11.30 7.00 -4.11
CA ASP A 172 -10.05 6.24 -3.97
C ASP A 172 -9.02 6.77 -4.96
N LEU A 173 -7.76 6.83 -4.58
CA LEU A 173 -6.65 7.01 -5.51
C LEU A 173 -6.30 5.66 -6.14
N ILE A 174 -6.13 5.63 -7.45
CA ILE A 174 -5.78 4.42 -8.19
C ILE A 174 -4.32 4.51 -8.66
N GLY A 175 -3.51 3.52 -8.29
CA GLY A 175 -2.17 3.32 -8.83
C GLY A 175 -2.15 2.14 -9.79
N LEU A 176 -1.68 2.36 -11.01
CA LEU A 176 -1.53 1.33 -12.04
C LEU A 176 -0.04 1.02 -12.22
N PHE A 177 0.36 -0.19 -11.85
CA PHE A 177 1.77 -0.61 -11.85
C PHE A 177 2.05 -1.59 -12.99
N THR A 178 2.85 -1.15 -13.96
CA THR A 178 3.18 -1.95 -15.14
C THR A 178 4.61 -1.70 -15.60
N ALA A 179 5.40 -2.76 -15.80
CA ALA A 179 6.74 -2.61 -16.35
C ALA A 179 6.71 -2.26 -17.86
N THR A 180 5.77 -2.85 -18.60
CA THR A 180 5.75 -2.84 -20.09
C THR A 180 4.53 -2.18 -20.69
N GLY A 181 3.65 -1.58 -19.90
CA GLY A 181 2.38 -1.03 -20.38
C GLY A 181 1.28 -2.08 -20.66
N ARG A 182 1.57 -3.36 -20.59
CA ARG A 182 0.61 -4.43 -20.89
C ARG A 182 -0.66 -4.38 -20.04
N LEU A 183 -0.57 -3.82 -18.84
CA LEU A 183 -1.72 -3.66 -17.95
C LEU A 183 -2.89 -2.93 -18.66
N LEU A 184 -2.58 -1.89 -19.42
CA LEU A 184 -3.60 -1.08 -20.11
C LEU A 184 -4.12 -1.74 -21.40
N GLY A 185 -3.29 -2.57 -22.06
CA GLY A 185 -3.64 -3.18 -23.33
C GLY A 185 -4.21 -4.61 -23.25
N CYS A 186 -4.01 -5.30 -22.10
CA CYS A 186 -4.39 -6.70 -21.92
C CYS A 186 -5.40 -6.92 -20.79
N CYS A 187 -6.00 -5.84 -20.26
CA CYS A 187 -7.03 -5.93 -19.23
C CYS A 187 -8.33 -6.50 -19.82
N ASP A 188 -9.02 -7.30 -19.02
CA ASP A 188 -10.34 -7.80 -19.37
C ASP A 188 -11.41 -6.68 -19.31
N ALA A 189 -12.58 -6.93 -19.87
CA ALA A 189 -13.69 -5.96 -19.89
C ALA A 189 -14.10 -5.53 -18.46
N LYS A 190 -13.97 -6.41 -17.49
CA LYS A 190 -14.29 -6.11 -16.10
C LYS A 190 -13.30 -5.13 -15.49
N PHE A 191 -12.00 -5.27 -15.76
CA PHE A 191 -11.01 -4.30 -15.31
C PHE A 191 -11.23 -2.94 -15.96
N GLN A 192 -11.53 -2.92 -17.25
CA GLN A 192 -11.89 -1.70 -17.97
C GLN A 192 -13.02 -0.98 -17.26
N GLU A 193 -14.17 -1.65 -17.10
CA GLU A 193 -15.37 -1.07 -16.49
C GLU A 193 -15.16 -0.62 -15.05
N VAL A 194 -14.54 -1.47 -14.20
CA VAL A 194 -14.49 -1.24 -12.74
C VAL A 194 -13.33 -0.34 -12.33
N VAL A 195 -12.28 -0.23 -13.12
CA VAL A 195 -11.06 0.51 -12.77
C VAL A 195 -10.79 1.66 -13.72
N LEU A 196 -10.70 1.38 -15.03
CA LEU A 196 -10.29 2.40 -15.99
C LEU A 196 -11.39 3.45 -16.24
N ASP A 197 -12.65 3.03 -16.37
CA ASP A 197 -13.77 3.92 -16.68
C ASP A 197 -14.29 4.70 -15.46
N THR A 198 -13.72 4.49 -14.27
CA THR A 198 -14.11 5.24 -13.08
C THR A 198 -13.62 6.69 -13.14
N ARG A 199 -14.29 7.57 -12.36
CA ARG A 199 -13.89 8.98 -12.20
C ARG A 199 -12.78 9.21 -11.17
N ASN A 200 -12.23 8.13 -10.62
CA ASN A 200 -11.16 8.19 -9.65
C ASN A 200 -9.87 8.71 -10.28
N THR A 201 -9.09 9.46 -9.53
CA THR A 201 -7.74 9.88 -9.96
C THR A 201 -6.82 8.68 -10.14
N LYS A 202 -6.14 8.60 -11.28
CA LYS A 202 -5.29 7.49 -11.68
C LYS A 202 -3.85 7.93 -11.93
N ILE A 203 -2.93 7.26 -11.25
CA ILE A 203 -1.49 7.43 -11.45
C ILE A 203 -0.94 6.16 -12.09
N LEU A 204 -0.28 6.31 -13.23
CA LEU A 204 0.44 5.22 -13.89
C LEU A 204 1.91 5.23 -13.47
N PHE A 205 2.39 4.09 -13.01
CA PHE A 205 3.79 3.82 -12.74
C PHE A 205 4.29 2.81 -13.77
N SER A 206 5.14 3.24 -14.67
CA SER A 206 5.60 2.42 -15.79
C SER A 206 7.07 2.58 -16.08
N LYS A 207 7.66 1.61 -16.83
CA LYS A 207 9.03 1.70 -17.30
C LYS A 207 9.20 2.78 -18.36
N SER A 208 8.25 2.88 -19.30
CA SER A 208 8.29 3.81 -20.43
C SER A 208 7.14 4.81 -20.32
N GLN A 209 7.30 5.94 -20.95
CA GLN A 209 6.20 6.90 -21.08
C GLN A 209 5.06 6.30 -21.90
N ILE A 210 3.86 6.32 -21.31
CA ILE A 210 2.65 5.79 -21.92
C ILE A 210 1.58 6.88 -21.85
N ASN A 211 1.08 7.28 -23.00
CA ASN A 211 -0.06 8.20 -23.09
C ASN A 211 -1.35 7.39 -23.16
N SER A 212 -2.27 7.68 -22.28
CA SER A 212 -3.59 7.06 -22.24
C SER A 212 -4.61 8.04 -21.71
N GLU A 213 -5.80 8.06 -22.32
CA GLU A 213 -6.92 8.90 -21.88
C GLU A 213 -7.47 8.55 -20.49
N TYR A 214 -7.14 7.36 -20.00
CA TYR A 214 -7.57 6.90 -18.67
C TYR A 214 -6.65 7.38 -17.54
N ILE A 215 -5.54 8.07 -17.83
CA ILE A 215 -4.49 8.37 -16.86
C ILE A 215 -4.41 9.88 -16.62
N ASP A 216 -4.55 10.28 -15.36
CA ASP A 216 -4.40 11.69 -14.96
C ASP A 216 -2.93 12.08 -14.78
N PHE A 217 -2.11 11.16 -14.26
CA PHE A 217 -0.68 11.37 -14.04
C PHE A 217 0.09 10.12 -14.44
N SER A 218 1.23 10.28 -15.10
CA SER A 218 2.15 9.18 -15.36
C SER A 218 3.52 9.47 -14.77
N PHE A 219 4.05 8.50 -14.04
CA PHE A 219 5.44 8.46 -13.62
C PHE A 219 6.16 7.41 -14.46
N SER A 220 7.02 7.88 -15.35
CA SER A 220 7.85 7.03 -16.20
C SER A 220 9.25 6.90 -15.61
N MET A 221 9.74 5.66 -15.53
CA MET A 221 11.09 5.38 -15.07
C MET A 221 12.15 5.51 -16.17
N ASP A 222 11.72 5.58 -17.42
CA ASP A 222 12.50 5.77 -18.64
C ASP A 222 13.85 5.03 -18.64
N THR A 223 13.79 3.76 -18.25
CA THR A 223 14.98 2.89 -18.22
C THR A 223 15.07 2.14 -19.54
N ASP A 224 16.12 2.38 -20.31
CA ASP A 224 16.44 1.59 -21.52
C ASP A 224 16.87 0.17 -21.18
N ASN A 225 17.07 -0.14 -19.91
CA ASN A 225 17.75 -1.32 -19.42
C ASN A 225 16.82 -2.43 -18.92
N ASP A 226 17.43 -3.57 -18.69
CA ASP A 226 16.83 -4.88 -18.44
C ASP A 226 15.77 -4.92 -17.33
N TYR A 227 14.88 -5.91 -17.44
CA TYR A 227 13.82 -6.24 -16.51
C TYR A 227 14.24 -6.25 -15.02
N TYR A 228 15.51 -6.57 -14.74
CA TYR A 228 16.05 -6.63 -13.38
C TYR A 228 16.09 -5.26 -12.68
N GLU A 229 16.46 -4.19 -13.39
CA GLU A 229 16.57 -2.86 -12.82
C GLU A 229 15.20 -2.27 -12.45
N THR A 230 14.15 -2.65 -13.18
CA THR A 230 12.78 -2.18 -12.93
C THR A 230 12.35 -2.40 -11.48
N HIS A 231 12.66 -3.56 -10.88
CA HIS A 231 12.29 -3.85 -9.49
C HIS A 231 13.03 -2.94 -8.49
N TYR A 232 14.31 -2.72 -8.70
CA TYR A 232 15.11 -1.84 -7.84
C TYR A 232 14.64 -0.39 -7.94
N VAL A 233 14.35 0.07 -9.15
CA VAL A 233 13.84 1.44 -9.36
C VAL A 233 12.48 1.63 -8.68
N PHE A 234 11.57 0.66 -8.74
CA PHE A 234 10.32 0.72 -8.01
C PHE A 234 10.52 0.76 -6.48
N LEU A 235 11.42 -0.07 -5.94
CA LEU A 235 11.72 -0.04 -4.51
C LEU A 235 12.25 1.33 -4.06
N PHE A 236 13.20 1.89 -4.79
CA PHE A 236 13.73 3.22 -4.49
C PHE A 236 12.68 4.31 -4.64
N LEU A 237 11.81 4.22 -5.66
CA LEU A 237 10.70 5.15 -5.84
C LEU A 237 9.77 5.14 -4.62
N PHE A 238 9.39 3.97 -4.12
CA PHE A 238 8.53 3.86 -2.94
C PHE A 238 9.22 4.39 -1.68
N ASP A 239 10.50 4.13 -1.50
CA ASP A 239 11.26 4.69 -0.39
C ASP A 239 11.36 6.22 -0.48
N LEU A 240 11.53 6.75 -1.69
CA LEU A 240 11.54 8.19 -1.91
C LEU A 240 10.17 8.82 -1.62
N ILE A 241 9.09 8.23 -2.11
CA ILE A 241 7.72 8.70 -1.82
C ILE A 241 7.43 8.66 -0.32
N LYS A 242 7.75 7.57 0.38
CA LYS A 242 7.56 7.46 1.84
C LYS A 242 8.31 8.53 2.60
N THR A 243 9.60 8.71 2.27
CA THR A 243 10.46 9.70 2.90
C THR A 243 9.92 11.11 2.68
N ARG A 244 9.55 11.41 1.43
CA ARG A 244 9.01 12.73 1.09
C ARG A 244 7.64 13.00 1.69
N TYR A 245 6.78 11.98 1.74
CA TYR A 245 5.49 12.06 2.41
C TYR A 245 5.66 12.33 3.91
N TYR A 246 6.60 11.64 4.57
CA TYR A 246 6.95 11.90 5.97
C TYR A 246 7.40 13.35 6.18
N GLU A 247 8.30 13.87 5.33
CA GLU A 247 8.78 15.25 5.41
C GLU A 247 7.66 16.28 5.26
N LEU A 248 6.71 16.05 4.35
CA LEU A 248 5.68 17.03 3.99
C LEU A 248 4.48 17.04 4.95
N TYR A 249 4.12 15.87 5.50
CA TYR A 249 2.82 15.71 6.16
C TYR A 249 2.88 15.09 7.55
N ILE A 250 4.00 14.52 7.98
CA ILE A 250 4.09 13.78 9.24
C ILE A 250 5.09 14.42 10.21
N LYS A 251 6.21 14.91 9.68
CA LYS A 251 7.25 15.55 10.49
C LYS A 251 6.73 16.87 11.05
N GLU A 252 6.65 16.96 12.38
CA GLU A 252 6.37 18.18 13.13
C GLU A 252 7.54 19.16 13.12
#